data_5315a1ebdc77a191887f059c913414bb
#
_entry.id   5315a1ebdc77a191887f059c913414bb
#
_cell.length_a   1.000
_cell.length_b   1.000
_cell.length_c   1.000
_cell.angle_alpha   90.00
_cell.angle_beta   90.00
_cell.angle_gamma   90.00
#
_symmetry.space_group_name_H-M   'P 1'
#
loop_
_entity.id
_entity.type
_entity.pdbx_description
1 polymer ?
#
loop_
_entity_poly.entity_id
_entity_poly.type
_entity_poly.pdbx_seq_one_letter_code
_entity_poly.pdbx_strand_id
1 'polypeptide(L)'
;GPEYQTYESDDACIAGRKRYRIHDGDSVTDLPKGNGNGNVTSTLKFLPRNCKFVMRINVHNLRKVEIGALLSAITFHKTRGVYHNIGSAKGFGYGKLKCANLKLHGLNSDKEEHYLKAFEMEMNAELGEEWRQTEEVRALMAIMSKHDDTCLRMMEMDKKKSPIGENEYAHYSKNKKFSKLEEKLKSASSFVSEEDRKLVEERRKQLEEIRRQRERAERKKLFEIENAGAYDDICRKSKEGNYDVALIELNKLITRLIANSLDCEKEEALVQEITREKSEAEKREQEDKEKEKQKERESYLAKGLSGHLNEKCTRDDKPESFRVTDWSTCATRVNKWLRVKQSEALDVEERDILEAVIRRLAGDPVKRDQKKWNSQNSPIWKQIKEY
;
A
#
# COMPACT_ATOMS: atom_id res chain seq x y z
N GLY A 1 27.03 32.11 -16.14
CA GLY A 1 26.57 32.32 -14.77
C GLY A 1 26.43 30.97 -14.07
N PRO A 2 26.38 30.88 -12.73
CA PRO A 2 26.11 29.61 -12.10
C PRO A 2 24.73 29.13 -12.52
N GLU A 3 24.63 27.91 -13.03
CA GLU A 3 23.34 27.25 -13.20
C GLU A 3 22.77 26.97 -11.81
N TYR A 4 21.65 27.60 -11.52
CA TYR A 4 20.89 27.32 -10.33
C TYR A 4 19.93 26.14 -10.62
N GLN A 5 20.03 25.08 -9.86
CA GLN A 5 19.03 24.03 -9.88
C GLN A 5 17.70 24.59 -9.36
N THR A 6 16.62 24.28 -10.06
CA THR A 6 15.26 24.64 -9.65
C THR A 6 14.60 23.46 -8.98
N TYR A 7 13.45 23.68 -8.35
CA TYR A 7 12.64 22.59 -7.77
C TYR A 7 12.09 21.60 -8.80
N GLU A 8 12.21 21.92 -10.09
CA GLU A 8 11.81 21.06 -11.21
C GLU A 8 12.91 20.08 -11.63
N SER A 9 14.12 20.23 -11.10
CA SER A 9 15.22 19.31 -11.40
C SER A 9 15.17 18.11 -10.46
N ASP A 10 15.17 16.89 -10.99
CA ASP A 10 15.15 15.64 -10.22
C ASP A 10 16.36 15.53 -9.27
N ASP A 11 17.50 16.11 -9.65
CA ASP A 11 18.75 16.14 -8.88
C ASP A 11 18.89 17.38 -8.00
N ALA A 12 17.83 18.16 -7.79
CA ALA A 12 17.90 19.38 -7.03
C ALA A 12 18.28 19.13 -5.57
N CYS A 13 19.39 19.70 -5.15
CA CYS A 13 19.83 19.69 -3.78
C CYS A 13 19.56 21.03 -3.10
N ILE A 14 19.16 21.00 -1.83
CA ILE A 14 19.03 22.22 -1.03
C ILE A 14 20.42 22.86 -0.91
N ALA A 15 20.59 24.06 -1.44
CA ALA A 15 21.76 24.86 -1.21
C ALA A 15 21.93 25.14 0.29
N GLY A 16 23.10 24.90 0.83
CA GLY A 16 23.39 25.12 2.24
C GLY A 16 23.08 26.57 2.66
N ARG A 17 22.83 26.75 3.93
CA ARG A 17 22.54 28.07 4.50
C ARG A 17 23.87 28.77 4.87
N LYS A 18 24.08 30.00 4.35
CA LYS A 18 25.23 30.81 4.73
C LYS A 18 25.18 31.11 6.25
N ARG A 19 26.27 30.79 6.98
CA ARG A 19 26.46 31.13 8.38
C ARG A 19 27.72 31.92 8.56
N TYR A 20 27.72 32.81 9.57
CA TYR A 20 28.89 33.60 9.94
C TYR A 20 29.46 33.03 11.22
N ARG A 21 30.80 32.95 11.30
CA ARG A 21 31.52 32.56 12.52
C ARG A 21 31.27 33.53 13.66
N ILE A 22 31.37 33.07 14.88
CA ILE A 22 31.27 33.89 16.07
C ILE A 22 32.66 34.42 16.39
N HIS A 23 32.82 35.74 16.42
CA HIS A 23 34.07 36.41 16.85
C HIS A 23 34.25 36.28 18.36
N ASP A 24 35.50 36.09 18.83
CA ASP A 24 35.83 36.10 20.26
C ASP A 24 35.99 37.50 20.78
N GLY A 25 36.59 38.37 20.00
CA GLY A 25 36.83 39.78 20.34
C GLY A 25 35.59 40.67 20.28
N ASP A 26 35.84 41.96 20.37
CA ASP A 26 34.85 42.99 20.18
C ASP A 26 34.43 43.09 18.70
N SER A 27 33.25 43.63 18.48
CA SER A 27 32.77 43.88 17.11
C SER A 27 33.70 44.87 16.44
N VAL A 28 34.02 44.67 15.17
CA VAL A 28 34.81 45.60 14.39
C VAL A 28 34.10 46.93 14.27
N THR A 29 34.59 47.95 14.94
CA THR A 29 34.03 49.32 14.91
C THR A 29 34.71 50.22 13.92
N ASP A 30 35.99 49.97 13.65
CA ASP A 30 36.81 50.77 12.73
C ASP A 30 36.82 50.12 11.34
N LEU A 31 35.72 50.33 10.64
CA LEU A 31 35.72 50.02 9.21
C LEU A 31 36.61 51.01 8.49
N PRO A 32 37.46 50.55 7.54
CA PRO A 32 38.21 51.49 6.70
C PRO A 32 37.23 52.51 6.13
N LYS A 33 37.50 53.78 6.38
CA LYS A 33 36.78 54.86 5.70
C LYS A 33 37.08 54.70 4.21
N GLY A 34 36.25 53.94 3.52
CA GLY A 34 36.35 53.81 2.08
C GLY A 34 36.16 55.18 1.48
N ASN A 35 36.78 55.48 0.34
CA ASN A 35 36.48 56.59 -0.50
C ASN A 35 35.01 56.42 -0.96
N GLY A 36 34.11 56.73 -0.06
CA GLY A 36 32.71 56.31 -0.14
C GLY A 36 32.02 56.91 -1.32
N ASN A 37 31.68 56.02 -2.22
CA ASN A 37 30.55 56.31 -3.10
C ASN A 37 29.32 56.39 -2.17
N GLY A 38 28.85 57.60 -1.86
CA GLY A 38 27.82 57.83 -0.83
C GLY A 38 26.53 57.06 -1.04
N ASN A 39 26.35 56.49 -2.25
CA ASN A 39 25.24 55.65 -2.62
C ASN A 39 25.24 54.23 -2.06
N VAL A 40 26.34 53.78 -1.47
CA VAL A 40 26.52 52.38 -0.97
C VAL A 40 26.77 52.35 0.53
N THR A 41 26.84 53.49 1.19
CA THR A 41 27.13 53.60 2.63
C THR A 41 25.85 53.43 3.44
N SER A 42 25.84 52.45 4.34
CA SER A 42 24.73 52.20 5.27
C SER A 42 25.16 52.50 6.70
N THR A 43 24.37 53.29 7.43
CA THR A 43 24.56 53.52 8.85
C THR A 43 23.64 52.61 9.65
N LEU A 44 24.21 51.76 10.50
CA LEU A 44 23.45 50.85 11.36
C LEU A 44 23.47 51.37 12.81
N LYS A 45 22.30 51.31 13.44
CA LYS A 45 22.16 51.53 14.88
C LYS A 45 22.11 50.19 15.57
N PHE A 46 23.00 49.99 16.52
CA PHE A 46 23.13 48.73 17.25
C PHE A 46 22.48 48.84 18.64
N LEU A 47 21.98 47.71 19.10
CA LEU A 47 21.60 47.56 20.50
C LEU A 47 22.88 47.40 21.37
N PRO A 48 22.91 47.98 22.56
CA PRO A 48 24.06 47.86 23.45
C PRO A 48 24.28 46.38 23.84
N ARG A 49 25.51 46.12 24.28
CA ARG A 49 25.88 44.81 24.83
C ARG A 49 24.99 44.47 26.03
N ASN A 50 24.79 43.19 26.26
CA ASN A 50 24.03 42.63 27.40
C ASN A 50 22.54 43.03 27.41
N CYS A 51 21.98 43.47 26.28
CA CYS A 51 20.56 43.58 26.17
C CYS A 51 19.90 42.24 26.41
N LYS A 52 18.85 42.27 27.25
CA LYS A 52 18.07 41.08 27.59
C LYS A 52 16.74 41.08 26.81
N PHE A 53 16.43 39.96 26.18
CA PHE A 53 15.20 39.75 25.49
C PHE A 53 14.44 38.60 26.18
N VAL A 54 13.14 38.72 26.23
CA VAL A 54 12.27 37.64 26.66
C VAL A 54 11.52 37.10 25.45
N MET A 55 11.63 35.82 25.22
CA MET A 55 10.88 35.12 24.16
C MET A 55 9.96 34.08 24.79
N ARG A 56 8.74 34.02 24.34
CA ARG A 56 7.79 32.95 24.67
C ARG A 56 7.53 32.11 23.44
N ILE A 57 7.67 30.82 23.58
CA ILE A 57 7.36 29.84 22.55
C ILE A 57 6.22 28.98 23.04
N ASN A 58 5.10 29.02 22.33
CA ASN A 58 3.98 28.12 22.59
C ASN A 58 4.13 26.90 21.69
N VAL A 59 4.02 25.72 22.27
CA VAL A 59 4.07 24.44 21.57
C VAL A 59 2.74 23.72 21.76
N HIS A 60 2.30 23.01 20.74
CA HIS A 60 1.06 22.25 20.77
C HIS A 60 1.27 20.90 20.08
N ASN A 61 0.81 19.84 20.71
CA ASN A 61 0.84 18.46 20.17
C ASN A 61 2.23 17.97 19.71
N LEU A 62 3.30 18.42 20.38
CA LEU A 62 4.64 17.93 20.13
C LEU A 62 4.95 16.70 20.97
N ARG A 63 5.58 15.70 20.34
CA ARG A 63 6.13 14.54 21.04
C ARG A 63 7.35 14.96 21.88
N LYS A 64 7.72 14.15 22.86
CA LYS A 64 8.88 14.34 23.71
C LYS A 64 10.17 14.62 22.93
N VAL A 65 10.40 13.85 21.87
CA VAL A 65 11.55 13.98 20.96
C VAL A 65 11.55 15.33 20.23
N GLU A 66 10.39 15.78 19.77
CA GLU A 66 10.25 17.05 19.04
C GLU A 66 10.46 18.27 19.96
N ILE A 67 10.01 18.18 21.21
CA ILE A 67 10.35 19.18 22.24
C ILE A 67 11.86 19.19 22.46
N GLY A 68 12.49 18.03 22.56
CA GLY A 68 13.94 17.90 22.67
C GLY A 68 14.70 18.50 21.49
N ALA A 69 14.21 18.29 20.26
CA ALA A 69 14.77 18.91 19.05
C ALA A 69 14.70 20.44 19.11
N LEU A 70 13.54 20.99 19.51
CA LEU A 70 13.37 22.44 19.69
C LEU A 70 14.32 22.99 20.73
N LEU A 71 14.40 22.36 21.90
CA LEU A 71 15.33 22.76 22.96
C LEU A 71 16.79 22.65 22.53
N SER A 72 17.14 21.57 21.81
CA SER A 72 18.48 21.40 21.24
C SER A 72 18.84 22.52 20.27
N ALA A 73 17.91 22.91 19.39
CA ALA A 73 18.11 23.99 18.44
C ALA A 73 18.31 25.37 19.14
N ILE A 74 17.53 25.66 20.19
CA ILE A 74 17.58 26.93 20.91
C ILE A 74 18.82 27.02 21.79
N THR A 75 19.25 25.93 22.42
CA THR A 75 20.34 25.91 23.41
C THR A 75 21.65 25.37 22.85
N PHE A 76 21.71 25.00 21.57
CA PHE A 76 22.82 24.20 21.00
C PHE A 76 23.11 22.95 21.86
N HIS A 77 22.05 22.26 22.22
CA HIS A 77 22.12 21.07 23.08
C HIS A 77 22.86 21.33 24.40
N LYS A 78 22.64 22.52 24.98
CA LYS A 78 23.36 23.05 26.19
C LYS A 78 24.89 23.05 26.06
N THR A 79 25.41 23.07 24.85
CA THR A 79 26.86 23.11 24.63
C THR A 79 27.46 24.45 25.08
N ARG A 80 28.48 24.39 25.91
CA ARG A 80 29.11 25.59 26.44
C ARG A 80 29.92 26.34 25.38
N GLY A 81 29.91 27.68 25.43
CA GLY A 81 30.70 28.54 24.55
C GLY A 81 30.24 28.60 23.10
N VAL A 82 28.97 28.22 22.85
CA VAL A 82 28.31 28.30 21.54
C VAL A 82 27.25 29.39 21.61
N TYR A 83 27.10 30.17 20.53
CA TYR A 83 26.22 31.33 20.46
C TYR A 83 25.44 31.34 19.17
N HIS A 84 24.24 31.88 19.22
CA HIS A 84 23.49 32.24 18.01
C HIS A 84 24.03 33.52 17.42
N ASN A 85 23.85 33.71 16.13
CA ASN A 85 24.24 34.90 15.40
C ASN A 85 23.02 35.44 14.65
N ILE A 86 22.48 36.56 15.12
CA ILE A 86 21.24 37.16 14.60
C ILE A 86 21.46 38.61 14.15
N GLY A 87 20.51 39.13 13.38
CA GLY A 87 20.55 40.52 12.93
C GLY A 87 21.49 40.78 11.76
N SER A 88 21.77 42.05 11.52
CA SER A 88 22.70 42.54 10.50
C SER A 88 24.16 42.61 11.00
N ALA A 89 25.09 42.80 10.09
CA ALA A 89 26.51 42.98 10.39
C ALA A 89 27.19 41.79 11.14
N LYS A 90 26.67 40.59 10.97
CA LYS A 90 27.19 39.37 11.60
C LYS A 90 28.68 39.12 11.25
N GLY A 91 29.08 39.42 10.02
CA GLY A 91 30.47 39.31 9.59
C GLY A 91 31.42 40.23 10.31
N PHE A 92 30.94 41.27 10.99
CA PHE A 92 31.71 42.22 11.79
C PHE A 92 31.64 41.89 13.30
N GLY A 93 31.13 40.72 13.69
CA GLY A 93 31.05 40.29 15.08
C GLY A 93 29.83 40.76 15.86
N TYR A 94 28.87 41.41 15.17
CA TYR A 94 27.60 41.80 15.79
C TYR A 94 26.61 40.64 15.89
N GLY A 95 25.65 40.75 16.79
CA GLY A 95 24.50 39.87 16.89
C GLY A 95 24.74 38.55 17.65
N LYS A 96 25.76 38.46 18.45
CA LYS A 96 25.98 37.32 19.37
C LYS A 96 24.83 37.23 20.38
N LEU A 97 24.14 36.12 20.43
CA LEU A 97 23.02 35.84 21.33
C LEU A 97 23.23 34.51 22.03
N LYS A 98 22.98 34.47 23.32
CA LYS A 98 22.96 33.23 24.11
C LYS A 98 21.58 33.06 24.74
N CYS A 99 21.03 31.88 24.62
CA CYS A 99 19.84 31.49 25.39
C CYS A 99 20.24 31.26 26.84
N ALA A 100 19.54 31.88 27.78
CA ALA A 100 19.76 31.75 29.22
C ALA A 100 18.37 31.69 29.91
N ASN A 101 18.35 31.09 31.10
CA ASN A 101 17.17 31.05 31.98
C ASN A 101 15.91 30.51 31.28
N LEU A 102 16.04 29.42 30.53
CA LEU A 102 14.93 28.73 29.92
C LEU A 102 14.02 28.15 30.99
N LYS A 103 12.73 28.34 30.87
CA LYS A 103 11.71 27.78 31.76
C LYS A 103 10.67 27.02 30.96
N LEU A 104 10.39 25.80 31.39
CA LEU A 104 9.36 24.95 30.80
C LEU A 104 8.08 25.09 31.62
N HIS A 105 6.93 25.22 30.97
CA HIS A 105 5.63 25.30 31.60
C HIS A 105 4.64 24.39 30.89
N GLY A 106 3.81 23.69 31.67
CA GLY A 106 2.74 22.85 31.12
C GLY A 106 3.23 21.59 30.38
N LEU A 107 4.46 21.16 30.61
CA LEU A 107 5.04 19.93 30.06
C LEU A 107 5.14 18.84 31.14
N ASN A 108 5.28 17.59 30.71
CA ASN A 108 5.39 16.41 31.60
C ASN A 108 6.63 16.42 32.51
N SER A 109 7.62 17.22 32.18
CA SER A 109 8.80 17.44 33.00
C SER A 109 9.25 18.89 32.87
N ASP A 110 9.71 19.47 33.98
CA ASP A 110 10.36 20.77 34.06
C ASP A 110 11.86 20.70 33.79
N LYS A 111 12.42 19.47 33.66
CA LYS A 111 13.84 19.24 33.37
C LYS A 111 14.09 19.18 31.88
N GLU A 112 14.85 20.14 31.38
CA GLU A 112 15.24 20.22 29.96
C GLU A 112 15.98 18.96 29.51
N GLU A 113 16.83 18.39 30.36
CA GLU A 113 17.64 17.20 30.09
C GLU A 113 16.77 15.99 29.70
N HIS A 114 15.59 15.89 30.24
CA HIS A 114 14.64 14.81 29.93
C HIS A 114 14.25 14.79 28.43
N TYR A 115 14.07 15.96 27.86
CA TYR A 115 13.71 16.11 26.45
C TYR A 115 14.95 16.05 25.55
N LEU A 116 16.04 16.69 25.93
CA LEU A 116 17.30 16.65 25.19
C LEU A 116 17.83 15.23 25.06
N LYS A 117 17.78 14.45 26.15
CA LYS A 117 18.14 13.03 26.14
C LYS A 117 17.26 12.24 25.16
N ALA A 118 15.94 12.44 25.18
CA ALA A 118 15.04 11.74 24.28
C ALA A 118 15.32 12.04 22.80
N PHE A 119 15.65 13.31 22.49
CA PHE A 119 16.05 13.71 21.15
C PHE A 119 17.39 13.06 20.74
N GLU A 120 18.39 13.10 21.60
CA GLU A 120 19.72 12.53 21.32
C GLU A 120 19.62 11.01 21.09
N MET A 121 18.84 10.29 21.92
CA MET A 121 18.61 8.85 21.77
C MET A 121 17.96 8.49 20.43
N GLU A 122 16.94 9.24 20.04
CA GLU A 122 16.26 9.01 18.74
C GLU A 122 17.21 9.28 17.57
N MET A 123 17.99 10.38 17.63
CA MET A 123 18.96 10.70 16.58
C MET A 123 20.08 9.65 16.49
N ASN A 124 20.57 9.15 17.62
CA ASN A 124 21.57 8.07 17.64
C ASN A 124 21.00 6.77 17.04
N ALA A 125 19.73 6.46 17.31
CA ALA A 125 19.08 5.29 16.74
C ALA A 125 18.85 5.41 15.22
N GLU A 126 18.40 6.59 14.75
CA GLU A 126 18.17 6.86 13.33
C GLU A 126 19.45 6.84 12.49
N LEU A 127 20.52 7.45 13.00
CA LEU A 127 21.78 7.57 12.28
C LEU A 127 22.66 6.31 12.41
N GLY A 128 22.45 5.50 13.45
CA GLY A 128 23.30 4.34 13.75
C GLY A 128 24.66 4.70 14.32
N GLU A 129 24.87 5.97 14.67
CA GLU A 129 26.08 6.51 15.30
C GLU A 129 25.73 7.61 16.31
N GLU A 130 26.70 8.07 17.08
CA GLU A 130 26.49 9.19 17.99
C GLU A 130 26.23 10.48 17.21
N TRP A 131 24.97 10.95 17.16
CA TRP A 131 24.54 12.18 16.48
C TRP A 131 25.45 13.37 16.75
N ARG A 132 25.88 13.54 18.00
CA ARG A 132 26.74 14.66 18.40
C ARG A 132 28.17 14.61 17.81
N GLN A 133 28.57 13.46 17.27
CA GLN A 133 29.88 13.23 16.66
C GLN A 133 29.86 13.34 15.13
N THR A 134 28.68 13.47 14.53
CA THR A 134 28.57 13.65 13.08
C THR A 134 29.32 14.91 12.63
N GLU A 135 29.83 14.90 11.40
CA GLU A 135 30.61 16.02 10.87
C GLU A 135 29.79 17.32 10.87
N GLU A 136 28.50 17.24 10.51
CA GLU A 136 27.59 18.38 10.43
C GLU A 136 27.36 19.05 11.78
N VAL A 137 27.13 18.25 12.82
CA VAL A 137 26.92 18.78 14.18
C VAL A 137 28.21 19.39 14.72
N ARG A 138 29.33 18.70 14.52
CA ARG A 138 30.65 19.20 14.97
C ARG A 138 31.04 20.47 14.23
N ALA A 139 30.83 20.54 12.92
CA ALA A 139 31.07 21.74 12.13
C ALA A 139 30.17 22.91 12.59
N LEU A 140 28.89 22.64 12.85
CA LEU A 140 27.96 23.65 13.37
C LEU A 140 28.46 24.19 14.73
N MET A 141 28.79 23.31 15.67
CA MET A 141 29.28 23.73 16.98
C MET A 141 30.59 24.51 16.88
N ALA A 142 31.50 24.13 15.98
CA ALA A 142 32.72 24.85 15.70
C ALA A 142 32.45 26.27 15.17
N ILE A 143 31.65 26.41 14.12
CA ILE A 143 31.28 27.71 13.51
C ILE A 143 30.65 28.65 14.55
N MET A 144 29.78 28.10 15.40
CA MET A 144 29.02 28.87 16.40
C MET A 144 29.75 29.02 17.72
N SER A 145 30.98 28.49 17.87
CA SER A 145 31.89 28.77 18.96
C SER A 145 32.67 30.05 18.68
N LYS A 146 33.22 30.67 19.74
CA LYS A 146 34.08 31.82 19.61
C LYS A 146 35.41 31.44 18.94
N HIS A 147 35.83 32.26 18.01
CA HIS A 147 37.11 32.14 17.31
C HIS A 147 37.99 33.37 17.55
N ASP A 148 39.27 33.17 17.55
CA ASP A 148 40.22 34.26 17.60
C ASP A 148 40.15 35.13 16.35
N ASP A 149 40.33 36.43 16.49
CA ASP A 149 40.20 37.40 15.41
C ASP A 149 41.19 37.15 14.26
N THR A 150 42.30 36.50 14.52
CA THR A 150 43.30 36.11 13.52
C THR A 150 42.75 35.19 12.44
N CYS A 151 41.72 34.39 12.77
CA CYS A 151 41.07 33.46 11.83
C CYS A 151 40.00 34.12 10.97
N LEU A 152 39.63 35.36 11.26
CA LEU A 152 38.41 35.99 10.73
C LEU A 152 38.73 37.33 10.02
N ARG A 153 39.90 37.47 9.48
CA ARG A 153 40.20 38.67 8.69
C ARG A 153 39.24 38.76 7.49
N MET A 154 38.89 39.99 7.14
CA MET A 154 38.09 40.21 5.93
C MET A 154 38.91 39.87 4.69
N MET A 155 38.23 39.32 3.68
CA MET A 155 38.87 39.09 2.38
C MET A 155 39.29 40.42 1.78
N GLU A 156 40.52 40.50 1.33
CA GLU A 156 41.06 41.69 0.69
C GLU A 156 40.60 41.74 -0.78
N MET A 157 39.92 42.81 -1.12
CA MET A 157 39.45 43.03 -2.49
C MET A 157 40.47 43.79 -3.36
N ASP A 158 41.39 44.51 -2.72
CA ASP A 158 42.46 45.22 -3.42
C ASP A 158 43.57 44.22 -3.78
N LYS A 159 43.79 43.99 -5.07
CA LYS A 159 44.84 43.09 -5.57
C LYS A 159 46.25 43.41 -5.04
N LYS A 160 46.53 44.70 -4.79
CA LYS A 160 47.87 45.13 -4.31
C LYS A 160 48.07 44.82 -2.85
N LYS A 161 47.02 44.68 -2.06
CA LYS A 161 47.07 44.38 -0.64
C LYS A 161 46.81 42.94 -0.31
N SER A 162 46.26 42.22 -1.26
CA SER A 162 45.92 40.82 -1.11
C SER A 162 47.18 39.96 -1.05
N PRO A 163 47.28 39.03 -0.09
CA PRO A 163 48.40 38.11 0.01
C PRO A 163 48.51 37.15 -1.17
N ILE A 164 47.45 36.98 -1.95
CA ILE A 164 47.44 36.13 -3.13
C ILE A 164 47.60 36.93 -4.44
N GLY A 165 47.80 38.26 -4.37
CA GLY A 165 47.95 39.12 -5.54
C GLY A 165 46.70 39.29 -6.42
N GLU A 166 45.57 38.80 -5.95
CA GLU A 166 44.28 38.87 -6.63
C GLU A 166 43.18 39.33 -5.64
N ASN A 167 42.01 39.72 -6.18
CA ASN A 167 40.84 39.95 -5.34
C ASN A 167 40.44 38.61 -4.70
N GLU A 168 40.59 38.49 -3.41
CA GLU A 168 40.38 37.22 -2.66
C GLU A 168 38.95 36.71 -2.82
N TYR A 169 37.95 37.60 -2.77
CA TYR A 169 36.58 37.20 -2.93
C TYR A 169 36.32 36.62 -4.34
N ALA A 170 36.83 37.27 -5.38
CA ALA A 170 36.70 36.78 -6.75
C ALA A 170 37.44 35.46 -6.95
N HIS A 171 38.61 35.30 -6.34
CA HIS A 171 39.38 34.07 -6.43
C HIS A 171 38.66 32.88 -5.78
N TYR A 172 38.20 33.01 -4.56
CA TYR A 172 37.53 31.95 -3.83
C TYR A 172 36.14 31.66 -4.41
N SER A 173 35.40 32.69 -4.83
CA SER A 173 34.09 32.52 -5.49
C SER A 173 34.21 31.77 -6.82
N LYS A 174 35.21 32.14 -7.64
CA LYS A 174 35.45 31.50 -8.95
C LYS A 174 35.89 30.04 -8.83
N ASN A 175 36.71 29.75 -7.83
CA ASN A 175 37.24 28.40 -7.61
C ASN A 175 36.34 27.49 -6.78
N LYS A 176 35.18 27.98 -6.29
CA LYS A 176 34.27 27.27 -5.38
C LYS A 176 34.98 26.66 -4.12
N LYS A 177 36.18 27.12 -3.82
CA LYS A 177 36.99 26.65 -2.68
C LYS A 177 36.91 27.66 -1.54
N PHE A 178 35.77 27.74 -0.90
CA PHE A 178 35.77 28.31 0.46
C PHE A 178 36.50 27.31 1.35
N SER A 179 37.45 27.81 2.13
CA SER A 179 38.22 26.97 3.06
C SER A 179 37.24 26.13 3.89
N LYS A 180 37.40 24.83 3.83
CA LYS A 180 36.76 23.94 4.81
C LYS A 180 37.28 24.38 6.19
N LEU A 181 36.43 24.34 7.19
CA LEU A 181 36.83 24.56 8.56
C LEU A 181 37.72 23.39 8.96
N GLU A 182 39.00 23.50 8.79
CA GLU A 182 40.01 22.51 9.26
C GLU A 182 40.21 22.57 10.77
N GLU A 183 39.55 23.51 11.43
CA GLU A 183 39.66 23.72 12.84
C GLU A 183 38.99 22.63 13.67
N LYS A 184 39.51 22.50 14.90
CA LYS A 184 39.07 21.54 15.93
C LYS A 184 37.57 21.47 16.04
N LEU A 185 36.99 20.50 15.36
CA LEU A 185 35.57 20.21 15.42
C LEU A 185 35.18 20.00 16.89
N LYS A 186 34.06 20.59 17.30
CA LYS A 186 33.57 20.59 18.67
C LYS A 186 32.32 19.76 18.79
N SER A 187 32.38 18.71 19.57
CA SER A 187 31.17 17.89 19.83
C SER A 187 30.13 18.65 20.65
N ALA A 188 28.87 18.39 20.39
CA ALA A 188 27.77 18.82 21.26
C ALA A 188 27.88 18.12 22.64
N SER A 189 27.24 18.69 23.66
CA SER A 189 27.06 18.01 24.95
C SER A 189 26.28 16.73 24.80
N SER A 190 26.51 15.75 25.66
CA SER A 190 25.76 14.49 25.67
C SER A 190 24.90 14.38 26.91
N PHE A 191 23.73 13.78 26.74
CA PHE A 191 22.78 13.43 27.79
C PHE A 191 22.47 11.91 27.81
N VAL A 192 22.99 11.15 26.82
CA VAL A 192 22.90 9.70 26.74
C VAL A 192 24.04 9.07 27.50
N SER A 193 23.73 8.20 28.47
CA SER A 193 24.72 7.43 29.24
C SER A 193 25.05 6.10 28.54
N GLU A 194 26.11 5.43 29.04
CA GLU A 194 26.44 4.07 28.57
C GLU A 194 25.28 3.07 28.77
N GLU A 195 24.52 3.23 29.86
CA GLU A 195 23.37 2.38 30.17
C GLU A 195 22.23 2.54 29.14
N ASP A 196 22.13 3.73 28.56
CA ASP A 196 21.09 4.02 27.54
C ASP A 196 21.40 3.37 26.17
N ARG A 197 22.62 2.90 25.93
CA ARG A 197 23.04 2.30 24.65
C ARG A 197 22.16 1.12 24.23
N LYS A 198 21.75 0.29 25.18
CA LYS A 198 20.85 -0.85 24.89
C LYS A 198 19.50 -0.37 24.38
N LEU A 199 18.94 0.66 25.02
CA LEU A 199 17.66 1.24 24.61
C LEU A 199 17.77 1.92 23.24
N VAL A 200 18.88 2.55 22.92
CA VAL A 200 19.15 3.12 21.61
C VAL A 200 19.20 2.02 20.55
N GLU A 201 19.89 0.92 20.81
CA GLU A 201 19.98 -0.21 19.87
C GLU A 201 18.64 -0.91 19.66
N GLU A 202 17.84 -1.08 20.71
CA GLU A 202 16.47 -1.60 20.57
C GLU A 202 15.61 -0.67 19.71
N ARG A 203 15.70 0.63 19.94
CA ARG A 203 15.01 1.64 19.16
C ARG A 203 15.41 1.60 17.69
N ARG A 204 16.71 1.47 17.42
CA ARG A 204 17.26 1.34 16.06
C ARG A 204 16.64 0.16 15.32
N LYS A 205 16.57 -1.03 15.95
CA LYS A 205 15.93 -2.21 15.35
C LYS A 205 14.46 -1.97 15.02
N GLN A 206 13.73 -1.29 15.91
CA GLN A 206 12.34 -0.91 15.64
C GLN A 206 12.22 0.03 14.43
N LEU A 207 13.09 1.03 14.32
CA LEU A 207 13.10 1.97 13.21
C LEU A 207 13.44 1.30 11.87
N GLU A 208 14.41 0.39 11.87
CA GLU A 208 14.74 -0.43 10.70
C GLU A 208 13.56 -1.27 10.24
N GLU A 209 12.84 -1.90 11.18
CA GLU A 209 11.65 -2.69 10.83
C GLU A 209 10.54 -1.80 10.25
N ILE A 210 10.26 -0.65 10.86
CA ILE A 210 9.30 0.33 10.33
C ILE A 210 9.70 0.79 8.92
N ARG A 211 10.99 1.03 8.69
CA ARG A 211 11.50 1.42 7.35
C ARG A 211 11.27 0.32 6.33
N ARG A 212 11.61 -0.93 6.67
CA ARG A 212 11.36 -2.09 5.80
C ARG A 212 9.89 -2.26 5.47
N GLN A 213 9.01 -2.10 6.46
CA GLN A 213 7.56 -2.18 6.23
C GLN A 213 7.06 -1.06 5.31
N ARG A 214 7.52 0.17 5.48
CA ARG A 214 7.19 1.29 4.58
C ARG A 214 7.67 1.04 3.16
N GLU A 215 8.91 0.60 2.98
CA GLU A 215 9.47 0.27 1.67
C GLU A 215 8.72 -0.88 0.98
N ARG A 216 8.28 -1.89 1.76
CA ARG A 216 7.44 -2.97 1.24
C ARG A 216 6.07 -2.45 0.80
N ALA A 217 5.43 -1.63 1.63
CA ALA A 217 4.13 -1.04 1.33
C ALA A 217 4.20 -0.12 0.09
N GLU A 218 5.27 0.66 -0.06
CA GLU A 218 5.48 1.52 -1.22
C GLU A 218 5.71 0.69 -2.49
N ARG A 219 6.56 -0.34 -2.43
CA ARG A 219 6.75 -1.27 -3.56
C ARG A 219 5.45 -1.98 -3.95
N LYS A 220 4.62 -2.36 -2.96
CA LYS A 220 3.30 -2.95 -3.26
C LYS A 220 2.39 -1.97 -3.98
N LYS A 221 2.31 -0.71 -3.55
CA LYS A 221 1.54 0.33 -4.24
C LYS A 221 1.98 0.53 -5.69
N LEU A 222 3.29 0.58 -5.93
CA LEU A 222 3.82 0.69 -7.29
C LEU A 222 3.43 -0.52 -8.15
N PHE A 223 3.56 -1.73 -7.60
CA PHE A 223 3.13 -2.96 -8.27
C PHE A 223 1.63 -2.95 -8.60
N GLU A 224 0.77 -2.50 -7.68
CA GLU A 224 -0.68 -2.38 -7.92
C GLU A 224 -0.98 -1.37 -9.04
N ILE A 225 -0.29 -0.23 -9.07
CA ILE A 225 -0.44 0.79 -10.14
C ILE A 225 0.00 0.22 -11.49
N GLU A 226 1.15 -0.43 -11.55
CA GLU A 226 1.67 -1.03 -12.80
C GLU A 226 0.79 -2.16 -13.32
N ASN A 227 0.08 -2.86 -12.45
CA ASN A 227 -0.78 -3.99 -12.81
C ASN A 227 -2.29 -3.67 -12.72
N ALA A 228 -2.68 -2.41 -12.59
CA ALA A 228 -4.09 -2.00 -12.45
C ALA A 228 -4.97 -2.55 -13.59
N GLY A 229 -4.50 -2.49 -14.83
CA GLY A 229 -5.22 -3.07 -15.97
C GLY A 229 -5.42 -4.59 -15.88
N ALA A 230 -4.47 -5.31 -15.29
CA ALA A 230 -4.62 -6.75 -15.06
C ALA A 230 -5.67 -7.05 -13.98
N TYR A 231 -5.71 -6.27 -12.92
CA TYR A 231 -6.77 -6.38 -11.90
C TYR A 231 -8.15 -6.10 -12.46
N ASP A 232 -8.29 -5.04 -13.28
CA ASP A 232 -9.56 -4.71 -13.94
C ASP A 232 -10.02 -5.82 -14.87
N ASP A 233 -9.11 -6.43 -15.62
CA ASP A 233 -9.38 -7.57 -16.50
C ASP A 233 -9.85 -8.81 -15.72
N ILE A 234 -9.21 -9.13 -14.60
CA ILE A 234 -9.60 -10.23 -13.72
C ILE A 234 -11.01 -10.01 -13.18
N CYS A 235 -11.29 -8.82 -12.65
CA CYS A 235 -12.61 -8.46 -12.14
C CYS A 235 -13.69 -8.50 -13.23
N ARG A 236 -13.38 -8.07 -14.46
CA ARG A 236 -14.28 -8.15 -15.58
C ARG A 236 -14.59 -9.60 -15.95
N LYS A 237 -13.58 -10.46 -16.07
CA LYS A 237 -13.74 -11.88 -16.40
C LYS A 237 -14.55 -12.64 -15.34
N SER A 238 -14.36 -12.33 -14.06
CA SER A 238 -15.20 -12.90 -13.00
C SER A 238 -16.67 -12.50 -13.18
N LYS A 239 -16.97 -11.23 -13.44
CA LYS A 239 -18.34 -10.76 -13.68
C LYS A 239 -18.98 -11.34 -14.93
N GLU A 240 -18.21 -11.67 -15.95
CA GLU A 240 -18.64 -12.35 -17.18
C GLU A 240 -18.84 -13.87 -17.00
N GLY A 241 -18.56 -14.40 -15.81
CA GLY A 241 -18.66 -15.83 -15.52
C GLY A 241 -17.44 -16.67 -15.94
N ASN A 242 -16.36 -16.01 -16.40
CA ASN A 242 -15.13 -16.68 -16.84
C ASN A 242 -14.20 -16.93 -15.65
N TYR A 243 -14.70 -17.57 -14.60
CA TYR A 243 -14.03 -17.73 -13.31
C TYR A 243 -12.66 -18.42 -13.40
N ASP A 244 -12.54 -19.47 -14.21
CA ASP A 244 -11.27 -20.23 -14.34
C ASP A 244 -10.16 -19.37 -14.93
N VAL A 245 -10.47 -18.54 -15.91
CA VAL A 245 -9.51 -17.64 -16.53
C VAL A 245 -9.10 -16.53 -15.54
N ALA A 246 -10.08 -15.99 -14.81
CA ALA A 246 -9.84 -14.99 -13.77
C ALA A 246 -8.91 -15.53 -12.67
N LEU A 247 -9.15 -16.74 -12.18
CA LEU A 247 -8.33 -17.42 -11.17
C LEU A 247 -6.91 -17.71 -11.66
N ILE A 248 -6.74 -18.13 -12.91
CA ILE A 248 -5.41 -18.37 -13.50
C ILE A 248 -4.60 -17.07 -13.56
N GLU A 249 -5.20 -15.98 -13.99
CA GLU A 249 -4.52 -14.68 -14.07
C GLU A 249 -4.20 -14.11 -12.69
N LEU A 250 -5.12 -14.24 -11.74
CA LEU A 250 -4.91 -13.82 -10.36
C LEU A 250 -3.76 -14.60 -9.69
N ASN A 251 -3.70 -15.91 -9.90
CA ASN A 251 -2.59 -16.74 -9.39
C ASN A 251 -1.23 -16.36 -10.02
N LYS A 252 -1.21 -15.90 -11.28
CA LYS A 252 0.01 -15.36 -11.90
C LYS A 252 0.45 -14.05 -11.21
N LEU A 253 -0.49 -13.18 -10.85
CA LEU A 253 -0.17 -11.96 -10.08
C LEU A 253 0.34 -12.29 -8.69
N ILE A 254 -0.29 -13.22 -7.98
CA ILE A 254 0.19 -13.71 -6.67
C ILE A 254 1.62 -14.24 -6.77
N THR A 255 1.90 -15.07 -7.78
CA THR A 255 3.25 -15.59 -8.01
C THR A 255 4.27 -14.47 -8.21
N ARG A 256 3.90 -13.39 -8.92
CA ARG A 256 4.76 -12.21 -9.13
C ARG A 256 4.94 -11.40 -7.84
N LEU A 257 3.90 -11.27 -7.01
CA LEU A 257 3.98 -10.61 -5.70
C LEU A 257 4.95 -11.36 -4.78
N ILE A 258 4.80 -12.68 -4.68
CA ILE A 258 5.69 -13.55 -3.89
C ILE A 258 7.13 -13.43 -4.36
N ALA A 259 7.37 -13.47 -5.68
CA ALA A 259 8.71 -13.33 -6.27
C ALA A 259 9.36 -11.97 -5.92
N ASN A 260 8.55 -10.91 -5.72
CA ASN A 260 9.02 -9.60 -5.28
C ASN A 260 9.00 -9.42 -3.75
N SER A 261 8.77 -10.47 -2.99
CA SER A 261 8.64 -10.44 -1.51
C SER A 261 7.59 -9.44 -1.01
N LEU A 262 6.50 -9.29 -1.77
CA LEU A 262 5.36 -8.46 -1.44
C LEU A 262 4.26 -9.30 -0.78
N ASP A 263 3.44 -8.64 0.02
CA ASP A 263 2.28 -9.24 0.66
C ASP A 263 1.15 -9.47 -0.36
N CYS A 264 0.48 -10.63 -0.28
CA CYS A 264 -0.57 -11.08 -1.19
C CYS A 264 -1.91 -11.41 -0.51
N GLU A 265 -2.12 -11.00 0.75
CA GLU A 265 -3.35 -11.30 1.50
C GLU A 265 -4.64 -10.83 0.78
N LYS A 266 -4.58 -9.67 0.14
CA LYS A 266 -5.69 -9.11 -0.62
C LYS A 266 -6.03 -9.96 -1.85
N GLU A 267 -5.02 -10.41 -2.55
CA GLU A 267 -5.16 -11.25 -3.74
C GLU A 267 -5.64 -12.66 -3.39
N GLU A 268 -5.16 -13.21 -2.29
CA GLU A 268 -5.63 -14.51 -1.75
C GLU A 268 -7.10 -14.44 -1.32
N ALA A 269 -7.52 -13.34 -0.69
CA ALA A 269 -8.92 -13.10 -0.37
C ALA A 269 -9.79 -13.02 -1.65
N LEU A 270 -9.30 -12.38 -2.69
CA LEU A 270 -9.99 -12.31 -3.98
C LEU A 270 -10.10 -13.69 -4.66
N VAL A 271 -9.09 -14.55 -4.53
CA VAL A 271 -9.16 -15.95 -4.99
C VAL A 271 -10.30 -16.69 -4.30
N GLN A 272 -10.44 -16.52 -2.97
CA GLN A 272 -11.53 -17.15 -2.22
C GLN A 272 -12.91 -16.66 -2.66
N GLU A 273 -13.04 -15.34 -2.88
CA GLU A 273 -14.27 -14.72 -3.35
C GLU A 273 -14.69 -15.26 -4.72
N ILE A 274 -13.81 -15.23 -5.71
CA ILE A 274 -14.06 -15.74 -7.06
C ILE A 274 -14.37 -17.24 -7.04
N THR A 275 -13.69 -18.02 -6.21
CA THR A 275 -13.95 -19.46 -6.06
C THR A 275 -15.34 -19.72 -5.49
N ARG A 276 -15.79 -18.91 -4.52
CA ARG A 276 -17.16 -18.99 -3.98
C ARG A 276 -18.20 -18.65 -5.03
N GLU A 277 -18.01 -17.54 -5.75
CA GLU A 277 -18.91 -17.12 -6.84
C GLU A 277 -19.04 -18.21 -7.91
N LYS A 278 -17.92 -18.83 -8.31
CA LYS A 278 -17.91 -19.96 -9.24
C LYS A 278 -18.77 -21.12 -8.73
N SER A 279 -18.58 -21.54 -7.48
CA SER A 279 -19.35 -22.63 -6.87
C SER A 279 -20.85 -22.33 -6.81
N GLU A 280 -21.23 -21.09 -6.51
CA GLU A 280 -22.62 -20.66 -6.49
C GLU A 280 -23.21 -20.64 -7.90
N ALA A 281 -22.45 -20.20 -8.90
CA ALA A 281 -22.90 -20.20 -10.30
C ALA A 281 -23.08 -21.63 -10.83
N GLU A 282 -22.16 -22.53 -10.54
CA GLU A 282 -22.26 -23.96 -10.91
C GLU A 282 -23.51 -24.63 -10.28
N LYS A 283 -23.80 -24.32 -9.02
CA LYS A 283 -25.01 -24.82 -8.34
C LYS A 283 -26.28 -24.33 -9.01
N ARG A 284 -26.37 -23.03 -9.34
CA ARG A 284 -27.53 -22.44 -10.04
C ARG A 284 -27.74 -23.09 -11.42
N GLU A 285 -26.65 -23.29 -12.16
CA GLU A 285 -26.71 -23.94 -13.46
C GLU A 285 -27.22 -25.40 -13.35
N GLN A 286 -26.79 -26.13 -12.31
CA GLN A 286 -27.30 -27.48 -12.05
C GLN A 286 -28.77 -27.46 -11.66
N GLU A 287 -29.21 -26.58 -10.78
CA GLU A 287 -30.60 -26.41 -10.39
C GLU A 287 -31.50 -26.06 -11.59
N ASP A 288 -31.01 -25.18 -12.46
CA ASP A 288 -31.76 -24.78 -13.65
C ASP A 288 -31.86 -25.92 -14.66
N LYS A 289 -30.79 -26.69 -14.85
CA LYS A 289 -30.82 -27.92 -15.67
C LYS A 289 -31.76 -28.97 -15.11
N GLU A 290 -31.82 -29.11 -13.79
CA GLU A 290 -32.79 -30.03 -13.15
C GLU A 290 -34.25 -29.55 -13.31
N LYS A 291 -34.49 -28.23 -13.13
CA LYS A 291 -35.82 -27.64 -13.36
C LYS A 291 -36.27 -27.78 -14.82
N GLU A 292 -35.35 -27.60 -15.77
CA GLU A 292 -35.64 -27.78 -17.18
C GLU A 292 -36.01 -29.24 -17.49
N LYS A 293 -35.22 -30.20 -17.01
CA LYS A 293 -35.54 -31.64 -17.12
C LYS A 293 -36.85 -31.99 -16.46
N GLN A 294 -37.15 -31.38 -15.32
CA GLN A 294 -38.44 -31.62 -14.65
C GLN A 294 -39.61 -31.06 -15.46
N LYS A 295 -39.48 -29.86 -16.03
CA LYS A 295 -40.51 -29.28 -16.93
C LYS A 295 -40.71 -30.11 -18.20
N GLU A 296 -39.62 -30.60 -18.80
CA GLU A 296 -39.71 -31.48 -19.96
C GLU A 296 -40.45 -32.79 -19.60
N ARG A 297 -40.11 -33.36 -18.40
CA ARG A 297 -40.78 -34.54 -17.88
C ARG A 297 -42.29 -34.29 -17.67
N GLU A 298 -42.65 -33.21 -16.99
CA GLU A 298 -44.05 -32.82 -16.74
C GLU A 298 -44.82 -32.58 -18.05
N SER A 299 -44.19 -31.85 -18.99
CA SER A 299 -44.79 -31.64 -20.32
C SER A 299 -44.98 -32.93 -21.11
N TYR A 300 -44.05 -33.89 -20.97
CA TYR A 300 -44.17 -35.19 -21.59
C TYR A 300 -45.32 -35.99 -20.97
N LEU A 301 -45.44 -36.04 -19.65
CA LEU A 301 -46.48 -36.75 -18.93
C LEU A 301 -47.86 -36.10 -19.12
N ALA A 302 -47.96 -34.79 -19.27
CA ALA A 302 -49.21 -34.06 -19.48
C ALA A 302 -49.92 -34.45 -20.76
N LYS A 303 -49.22 -35.03 -21.75
CA LYS A 303 -49.85 -35.57 -22.96
C LYS A 303 -50.67 -36.88 -22.72
N GLY A 304 -50.46 -37.48 -21.55
CA GLY A 304 -51.04 -38.76 -21.21
C GLY A 304 -50.57 -39.92 -22.09
N LEU A 305 -50.78 -41.15 -21.65
CA LEU A 305 -50.35 -42.31 -22.40
C LEU A 305 -51.14 -42.42 -23.72
N SER A 306 -52.46 -42.12 -23.72
CA SER A 306 -53.31 -42.07 -24.89
C SER A 306 -52.80 -41.07 -25.94
N GLY A 307 -52.43 -39.87 -25.52
CA GLY A 307 -51.86 -38.85 -26.39
C GLY A 307 -50.51 -39.24 -27.04
N HIS A 308 -49.68 -40.03 -26.38
CA HIS A 308 -48.44 -40.56 -26.96
C HIS A 308 -48.67 -41.72 -27.92
N LEU A 309 -49.79 -42.47 -27.78
CA LEU A 309 -50.09 -43.55 -28.66
C LEU A 309 -50.86 -43.09 -29.92
N ASN A 310 -51.64 -41.99 -29.81
CA ASN A 310 -52.35 -41.34 -30.93
C ASN A 310 -53.01 -42.35 -31.89
N GLU A 311 -52.85 -42.12 -33.20
CA GLU A 311 -53.42 -42.90 -34.30
C GLU A 311 -52.95 -44.37 -34.32
N LYS A 312 -51.92 -44.74 -33.57
CA LYS A 312 -51.42 -46.13 -33.54
C LYS A 312 -52.14 -47.00 -32.50
N CYS A 313 -52.84 -46.39 -31.56
CA CYS A 313 -53.63 -47.03 -30.58
C CYS A 313 -54.87 -46.15 -30.37
N THR A 314 -55.98 -46.48 -31.07
CA THR A 314 -57.23 -45.74 -31.00
C THR A 314 -58.23 -46.48 -30.14
N ARG A 315 -59.05 -45.72 -29.42
CA ARG A 315 -60.22 -46.27 -28.71
C ARG A 315 -61.28 -46.72 -29.72
N ASP A 316 -61.69 -47.97 -29.64
CA ASP A 316 -62.83 -48.44 -30.44
C ASP A 316 -64.15 -47.86 -29.90
N ASP A 317 -65.19 -47.89 -30.70
CA ASP A 317 -66.55 -47.39 -30.34
C ASP A 317 -67.15 -48.07 -29.08
N LYS A 318 -66.52 -49.11 -28.58
CA LYS A 318 -66.80 -49.72 -27.27
C LYS A 318 -65.90 -49.14 -26.20
N PRO A 319 -66.46 -48.68 -25.08
CA PRO A 319 -65.70 -47.88 -24.10
C PRO A 319 -64.48 -48.56 -23.45
N GLU A 320 -64.29 -49.86 -23.69
CA GLU A 320 -63.19 -50.62 -23.01
C GLU A 320 -62.18 -51.26 -23.97
N SER A 321 -62.20 -50.96 -25.28
CA SER A 321 -61.27 -51.57 -26.22
C SER A 321 -60.44 -50.57 -26.99
N PHE A 322 -59.11 -50.77 -26.96
CA PHE A 322 -58.14 -50.04 -27.75
C PHE A 322 -57.73 -50.89 -28.96
N ARG A 323 -57.72 -50.29 -30.13
CA ARG A 323 -57.20 -50.90 -31.34
C ARG A 323 -55.74 -50.50 -31.55
N VAL A 324 -54.86 -51.46 -31.52
CA VAL A 324 -53.44 -51.26 -31.77
C VAL A 324 -53.14 -51.64 -33.22
N THR A 325 -52.67 -50.66 -33.98
CA THR A 325 -52.40 -50.86 -35.43
C THR A 325 -50.90 -51.12 -35.69
N ASP A 326 -50.00 -50.67 -34.84
CA ASP A 326 -48.52 -50.87 -34.94
C ASP A 326 -47.93 -51.20 -33.59
N TRP A 327 -47.64 -52.47 -33.37
CA TRP A 327 -47.14 -53.01 -32.11
C TRP A 327 -45.79 -52.55 -31.76
N SER A 328 -44.89 -52.47 -32.73
CA SER A 328 -43.50 -52.06 -32.44
C SER A 328 -43.41 -50.62 -31.96
N THR A 329 -44.21 -49.75 -32.60
CA THR A 329 -44.29 -48.34 -32.23
C THR A 329 -44.98 -48.13 -30.88
N CYS A 330 -46.09 -48.82 -30.65
CA CYS A 330 -46.83 -48.75 -29.38
C CYS A 330 -45.93 -49.23 -28.21
N ALA A 331 -45.32 -50.37 -28.37
CA ALA A 331 -44.40 -50.91 -27.35
C ALA A 331 -43.27 -49.99 -27.02
N THR A 332 -42.62 -49.35 -28.00
CA THR A 332 -41.57 -48.43 -27.81
C THR A 332 -42.05 -47.17 -27.06
N ARG A 333 -43.18 -46.63 -27.41
CA ARG A 333 -43.79 -45.45 -26.77
C ARG A 333 -44.22 -45.70 -25.34
N VAL A 334 -44.90 -46.86 -25.11
CA VAL A 334 -45.22 -47.29 -23.73
C VAL A 334 -44.04 -47.47 -22.86
N ASN A 335 -42.99 -48.15 -23.34
CA ASN A 335 -41.71 -48.26 -22.59
C ASN A 335 -41.10 -46.92 -22.26
N LYS A 336 -41.08 -46.00 -23.23
CA LYS A 336 -40.55 -44.66 -22.98
C LYS A 336 -41.39 -43.90 -21.95
N TRP A 337 -42.71 -43.99 -22.07
CA TRP A 337 -43.64 -43.33 -21.14
C TRP A 337 -43.49 -43.88 -19.71
N LEU A 338 -43.45 -45.19 -19.50
CA LEU A 338 -43.21 -45.81 -18.20
C LEU A 338 -41.88 -45.43 -17.57
N ARG A 339 -40.83 -45.33 -18.39
CA ARG A 339 -39.52 -44.88 -17.88
C ARG A 339 -39.55 -43.43 -17.40
N VAL A 340 -40.30 -42.55 -18.06
CA VAL A 340 -40.42 -41.16 -17.67
C VAL A 340 -41.34 -41.02 -16.47
N LYS A 341 -42.43 -41.81 -16.37
CA LYS A 341 -43.37 -41.80 -15.23
C LYS A 341 -42.73 -42.38 -13.96
N GLN A 342 -41.78 -43.31 -14.12
CA GLN A 342 -41.09 -43.99 -13.03
C GLN A 342 -42.04 -44.74 -12.09
N SER A 343 -41.98 -44.44 -10.76
CA SER A 343 -42.79 -45.11 -9.72
C SER A 343 -44.11 -44.40 -9.40
N GLU A 344 -44.52 -43.41 -10.20
CA GLU A 344 -45.81 -42.75 -9.99
C GLU A 344 -46.97 -43.68 -10.34
N ALA A 345 -48.01 -43.64 -9.51
CA ALA A 345 -49.20 -44.48 -9.72
C ALA A 345 -49.88 -44.23 -11.07
N LEU A 346 -50.30 -45.28 -11.71
CA LEU A 346 -51.04 -45.22 -12.96
C LEU A 346 -52.52 -44.82 -12.70
N ASP A 347 -53.04 -43.92 -13.51
CA ASP A 347 -54.46 -43.61 -13.47
C ASP A 347 -55.29 -44.72 -14.14
N VAL A 348 -56.62 -44.62 -14.07
CA VAL A 348 -57.54 -45.66 -14.59
C VAL A 348 -57.40 -45.82 -16.10
N GLU A 349 -57.29 -44.71 -16.85
CA GLU A 349 -57.15 -44.75 -18.31
C GLU A 349 -55.80 -45.36 -18.72
N GLU A 350 -54.72 -45.00 -18.03
CA GLU A 350 -53.39 -45.56 -18.24
C GLU A 350 -53.38 -47.08 -18.01
N ARG A 351 -54.01 -47.54 -16.93
CA ARG A 351 -54.19 -48.98 -16.67
C ARG A 351 -54.95 -49.71 -17.75
N ASP A 352 -56.12 -49.16 -18.18
CA ASP A 352 -56.94 -49.74 -19.24
C ASP A 352 -56.17 -49.85 -20.56
N ILE A 353 -55.39 -48.80 -20.90
CA ILE A 353 -54.57 -48.82 -22.09
C ILE A 353 -53.46 -49.88 -21.98
N LEU A 354 -52.81 -49.96 -20.83
CA LEU A 354 -51.77 -50.97 -20.61
C LEU A 354 -52.30 -52.36 -20.62
N GLU A 355 -53.48 -52.64 -19.98
CA GLU A 355 -54.13 -53.90 -20.05
C GLU A 355 -54.57 -54.30 -21.49
N ALA A 356 -55.07 -53.34 -22.23
CA ALA A 356 -55.45 -53.58 -23.66
C ALA A 356 -54.18 -53.95 -24.48
N VAL A 357 -53.05 -53.24 -24.25
CA VAL A 357 -51.80 -53.55 -24.91
C VAL A 357 -51.32 -54.93 -24.54
N ILE A 358 -51.40 -55.32 -23.25
CA ILE A 358 -50.99 -56.65 -22.75
C ILE A 358 -51.89 -57.75 -23.27
N ARG A 359 -53.25 -57.62 -23.18
CA ARG A 359 -54.21 -58.60 -23.69
C ARG A 359 -53.96 -58.85 -25.17
N ARG A 360 -53.67 -57.82 -25.93
CA ARG A 360 -53.42 -57.96 -27.37
C ARG A 360 -52.03 -58.63 -27.60
N LEU A 361 -51.03 -58.36 -26.79
CA LEU A 361 -49.78 -59.07 -26.86
C LEU A 361 -49.90 -60.57 -26.51
N ALA A 362 -50.70 -60.90 -25.52
CA ALA A 362 -50.91 -62.26 -25.10
C ALA A 362 -51.84 -63.06 -26.02
N GLY A 363 -52.74 -62.39 -26.73
CA GLY A 363 -53.79 -63.02 -27.56
C GLY A 363 -53.52 -63.13 -29.06
N ASP A 364 -52.47 -62.52 -29.60
CA ASP A 364 -52.14 -62.53 -31.02
C ASP A 364 -51.11 -63.63 -31.33
N PRO A 365 -51.49 -64.66 -32.10
CA PRO A 365 -50.61 -65.75 -32.45
C PRO A 365 -49.57 -65.38 -33.51
N VAL A 366 -49.36 -64.10 -33.83
CA VAL A 366 -48.39 -63.68 -34.81
C VAL A 366 -46.99 -63.74 -34.21
N LYS A 367 -46.55 -64.72 -34.17
CA LYS A 367 -45.53 -65.71 -34.46
C LYS A 367 -44.05 -65.24 -34.43
N ARG A 368 -43.69 -64.00 -34.54
CA ARG A 368 -42.25 -63.64 -34.66
C ARG A 368 -41.73 -62.73 -33.59
N ASP A 369 -42.47 -61.90 -32.94
CA ASP A 369 -41.99 -60.98 -31.95
C ASP A 369 -42.20 -61.44 -30.50
N GLN A 370 -42.89 -62.55 -30.29
CA GLN A 370 -43.15 -63.19 -28.99
C GLN A 370 -41.85 -63.49 -28.23
N LYS A 371 -40.73 -63.81 -28.94
CA LYS A 371 -39.40 -64.06 -28.30
C LYS A 371 -38.77 -62.82 -27.69
N LYS A 372 -39.00 -61.62 -28.27
CA LYS A 372 -38.49 -60.37 -27.73
C LYS A 372 -39.32 -59.88 -26.53
N TRP A 373 -40.60 -60.16 -26.48
CA TRP A 373 -41.49 -59.73 -25.43
C TRP A 373 -41.62 -60.71 -24.28
N ASN A 374 -41.50 -62.01 -24.53
CA ASN A 374 -41.42 -63.00 -23.45
C ASN A 374 -40.11 -63.06 -22.68
N SER A 375 -39.15 -62.24 -23.03
CA SER A 375 -37.99 -62.15 -22.18
C SER A 375 -38.41 -61.55 -20.86
N GLN A 376 -38.24 -62.30 -19.76
CA GLN A 376 -38.52 -61.90 -18.36
C GLN A 376 -37.79 -60.62 -17.91
N ASN A 377 -37.08 -59.97 -18.81
CA ASN A 377 -36.31 -58.75 -18.64
C ASN A 377 -36.94 -57.49 -19.30
N SER A 378 -38.11 -57.59 -19.91
CA SER A 378 -38.79 -56.41 -20.41
C SER A 378 -39.17 -55.49 -19.23
N PRO A 379 -38.80 -54.19 -19.25
CA PRO A 379 -39.22 -53.25 -18.20
C PRO A 379 -40.74 -53.19 -18.02
N ILE A 380 -41.52 -53.40 -19.07
CA ILE A 380 -42.99 -53.44 -19.03
C ILE A 380 -43.48 -54.63 -18.17
N TRP A 381 -42.99 -55.83 -18.36
CA TRP A 381 -43.39 -56.99 -17.56
C TRP A 381 -42.99 -56.86 -16.06
N LYS A 382 -41.93 -56.25 -15.75
CA LYS A 382 -41.51 -56.00 -14.33
C LYS A 382 -42.49 -54.99 -13.69
N GLN A 383 -42.81 -53.90 -14.36
CA GLN A 383 -43.72 -52.88 -13.81
C GLN A 383 -45.14 -53.32 -13.72
N ILE A 384 -45.67 -54.18 -14.67
CA ILE A 384 -47.01 -54.66 -14.64
C ILE A 384 -47.23 -55.78 -13.61
N LYS A 385 -46.18 -56.49 -13.22
CA LYS A 385 -46.28 -57.47 -12.12
C LYS A 385 -46.30 -56.82 -10.73
N GLU A 386 -45.95 -55.61 -10.63
CA GLU A 386 -45.96 -54.83 -9.38
C GLU A 386 -47.29 -54.07 -9.18
N TYR A 387 -48.14 -54.04 -10.17
CA TYR A 387 -49.51 -53.51 -10.15
C TYR A 387 -50.54 -54.63 -10.35
#